data_4e4e18cd3ef9fe6e48611998c1230505
#
_entry.id   4e4e18cd3ef9fe6e48611998c1230505
#
_cell.length_a   1.000
_cell.length_b   1.000
_cell.length_c   1.000
_cell.angle_alpha   90.00
_cell.angle_beta   90.00
_cell.angle_gamma   90.00
#
_symmetry.space_group_name_H-M   'P 1'
#
loop_
_entity.id
_entity.type
_entity.pdbx_description
1 polymer ?
#
loop_
_entity_poly.entity_id
_entity_poly.type
_entity_poly.pdbx_seq_one_letter_code
_entity_poly.pdbx_strand_id
1 'polypeptide(L)'
;MEKSNEVNVQQMQKQIDELKVKIEKLENSRKDQLSIAVVSGDLDKILAAMVISIGAAAMDTQVKLFFSFWSLSALRDPKKSPKGKDFISKMFGIMLPKGKNKLSLSNMNMCGIGPKMIKYLMKKQNVMSLETMFKEAGELGIEIVVCEMSMGLMGFKKDEFIDYPQLSFGGAATFVADAGESSIQLFI
;
A
#
# COMPACT_ATOMS: atom_id res chain seq x y z
N MET A 1 -9.35 -45.49 41.07
CA MET A 1 -9.02 -44.08 40.98
C MET A 1 -7.78 -43.82 40.12
N GLU A 2 -6.67 -44.56 40.22
CA GLU A 2 -5.46 -44.35 39.44
C GLU A 2 -5.68 -44.43 37.90
N LYS A 3 -6.32 -45.49 37.41
CA LYS A 3 -6.57 -45.66 35.96
C LYS A 3 -7.40 -44.53 35.32
N SER A 4 -8.30 -43.89 36.07
CA SER A 4 -9.12 -42.78 35.59
C SER A 4 -8.28 -41.49 35.47
N ASN A 5 -7.29 -41.29 36.36
CA ASN A 5 -6.34 -40.18 36.30
C ASN A 5 -5.33 -40.31 35.12
N GLU A 6 -4.81 -41.53 34.88
CA GLU A 6 -3.89 -41.78 33.77
C GLU A 6 -4.55 -41.54 32.40
N VAL A 7 -5.79 -41.97 32.20
CA VAL A 7 -6.55 -41.71 30.97
C VAL A 7 -6.78 -40.21 30.76
N ASN A 8 -7.05 -39.47 31.83
CA ASN A 8 -7.27 -38.03 31.77
C ASN A 8 -5.98 -37.28 31.45
N VAL A 9 -4.83 -37.70 31.98
CA VAL A 9 -3.50 -37.13 31.68
C VAL A 9 -3.10 -37.38 30.21
N GLN A 10 -3.31 -38.60 29.72
CA GLN A 10 -3.03 -38.92 28.31
C GLN A 10 -3.90 -38.10 27.34
N GLN A 11 -5.17 -37.91 27.69
CA GLN A 11 -6.10 -37.10 26.88
C GLN A 11 -5.71 -35.61 26.85
N MET A 12 -5.29 -35.05 27.99
CA MET A 12 -4.77 -33.70 28.10
C MET A 12 -3.47 -33.53 27.30
N GLN A 13 -2.56 -34.49 27.38
CA GLN A 13 -1.32 -34.48 26.65
C GLN A 13 -1.57 -34.43 25.13
N LYS A 14 -2.49 -35.27 24.64
CA LYS A 14 -2.90 -35.27 23.24
C LYS A 14 -3.49 -33.93 22.81
N GLN A 15 -4.33 -33.30 23.64
CA GLN A 15 -4.87 -31.96 23.35
C GLN A 15 -3.78 -30.89 23.31
N ILE A 16 -2.79 -30.94 24.20
CA ILE A 16 -1.65 -30.03 24.20
C ILE A 16 -0.85 -30.18 22.92
N ASP A 17 -0.59 -31.39 22.49
CA ASP A 17 0.17 -31.66 21.28
C ASP A 17 -0.60 -31.20 20.02
N GLU A 18 -1.89 -31.42 19.96
CA GLU A 18 -2.77 -30.89 18.89
C GLU A 18 -2.80 -29.35 18.86
N LEU A 19 -2.82 -28.71 20.05
CA LEU A 19 -2.76 -27.25 20.13
C LEU A 19 -1.41 -26.69 19.72
N LYS A 20 -0.30 -27.33 20.09
CA LYS A 20 1.06 -26.93 19.64
C LYS A 20 1.17 -26.96 18.12
N VAL A 21 0.71 -28.04 17.49
CA VAL A 21 0.72 -28.16 16.02
C VAL A 21 -0.15 -27.07 15.37
N LYS A 22 -1.30 -26.73 15.97
CA LYS A 22 -2.14 -25.65 15.47
C LYS A 22 -1.48 -24.27 15.61
N ILE A 23 -0.82 -24.01 16.76
CA ILE A 23 -0.09 -22.76 17.01
C ILE A 23 1.05 -22.61 15.98
N GLU A 24 1.88 -23.63 15.84
CA GLU A 24 2.99 -23.65 14.88
C GLU A 24 2.48 -23.43 13.43
N LYS A 25 1.37 -24.04 13.07
CA LYS A 25 0.74 -23.83 11.77
C LYS A 25 0.23 -22.38 11.59
N LEU A 26 -0.33 -21.77 12.64
CA LEU A 26 -0.79 -20.39 12.61
C LEU A 26 0.37 -19.39 12.54
N GLU A 27 1.44 -19.62 13.30
CA GLU A 27 2.65 -18.81 13.28
C GLU A 27 3.32 -18.87 11.90
N ASN A 28 3.45 -20.07 11.31
CA ASN A 28 4.02 -20.25 9.98
C ASN A 28 3.12 -19.78 8.83
N SER A 29 1.81 -19.54 9.08
CA SER A 29 0.87 -19.07 8.05
C SER A 29 0.91 -17.57 7.82
N ARG A 30 1.48 -16.78 8.75
CA ARG A 30 1.61 -15.34 8.64
C ARG A 30 3.03 -14.96 8.29
N LYS A 31 3.19 -14.20 7.21
CA LYS A 31 4.46 -13.58 6.85
C LYS A 31 4.67 -12.32 7.69
N ASP A 32 5.90 -12.00 8.01
CA ASP A 32 6.25 -10.68 8.51
C ASP A 32 6.14 -9.68 7.37
N GLN A 33 4.90 -9.32 7.08
CA GLN A 33 4.51 -8.50 5.94
C GLN A 33 3.48 -7.46 6.39
N LEU A 34 3.64 -6.26 5.87
CA LEU A 34 2.68 -5.16 5.95
C LEU A 34 2.00 -4.99 4.59
N SER A 35 0.68 -5.09 4.55
CA SER A 35 -0.12 -4.76 3.35
C SER A 35 -0.94 -3.50 3.60
N ILE A 36 -0.81 -2.50 2.72
CA ILE A 36 -1.57 -1.25 2.79
C ILE A 36 -2.41 -1.07 1.54
N ALA A 37 -3.74 -0.98 1.69
CA ALA A 37 -4.60 -0.47 0.64
C ALA A 37 -4.62 1.06 0.69
N VAL A 38 -4.15 1.70 -0.37
CA VAL A 38 -4.14 3.15 -0.52
C VAL A 38 -5.21 3.54 -1.53
N VAL A 39 -6.27 4.19 -1.06
CA VAL A 39 -7.45 4.55 -1.88
C VAL A 39 -7.53 6.05 -2.11
N SER A 40 -7.15 6.84 -1.10
CA SER A 40 -7.15 8.30 -1.18
C SER A 40 -5.98 8.82 -2.02
N GLY A 41 -6.26 9.80 -2.90
CA GLY A 41 -5.26 10.51 -3.69
C GLY A 41 -4.71 11.77 -3.01
N ASP A 42 -5.04 12.01 -1.74
CA ASP A 42 -4.62 13.20 -1.01
C ASP A 42 -3.16 13.09 -0.53
N LEU A 43 -2.45 14.21 -0.59
CA LEU A 43 -1.02 14.30 -0.27
C LEU A 43 -0.70 13.77 1.12
N ASP A 44 -1.49 14.16 2.13
CA ASP A 44 -1.31 13.74 3.53
C ASP A 44 -1.54 12.24 3.71
N LYS A 45 -2.49 11.65 2.99
CA LYS A 45 -2.77 10.21 3.00
C LYS A 45 -1.63 9.40 2.36
N ILE A 46 -1.19 9.86 1.18
CA ILE A 46 -0.04 9.24 0.50
C ILE A 46 1.23 9.36 1.33
N LEU A 47 1.48 10.53 1.95
CA LEU A 47 2.62 10.71 2.87
C LEU A 47 2.55 9.74 4.04
N ALA A 48 1.38 9.59 4.68
CA ALA A 48 1.21 8.65 5.78
C ALA A 48 1.51 7.20 5.35
N ALA A 49 0.97 6.77 4.21
CA ALA A 49 1.25 5.44 3.66
C ALA A 49 2.75 5.22 3.43
N MET A 50 3.43 6.19 2.80
CA MET A 50 4.86 6.09 2.50
C MET A 50 5.75 6.09 3.76
N VAL A 51 5.43 6.94 4.76
CA VAL A 51 6.18 6.99 6.03
C VAL A 51 6.07 5.67 6.78
N ILE A 52 4.85 5.11 6.88
CA ILE A 52 4.62 3.82 7.53
C ILE A 52 5.35 2.70 6.77
N SER A 53 5.28 2.71 5.44
CA SER A 53 5.92 1.71 4.59
C SER A 53 7.44 1.70 4.70
N ILE A 54 8.07 2.87 4.63
CA ILE A 54 9.52 3.02 4.77
C ILE A 54 9.95 2.61 6.19
N GLY A 55 9.19 3.02 7.22
CA GLY A 55 9.46 2.62 8.59
C GLY A 55 9.39 1.11 8.80
N ALA A 56 8.40 0.44 8.23
CA ALA A 56 8.26 -1.02 8.30
C ALA A 56 9.40 -1.74 7.54
N ALA A 57 9.70 -1.28 6.32
CA ALA A 57 10.79 -1.84 5.53
C ALA A 57 12.16 -1.68 6.21
N ALA A 58 12.39 -0.54 6.91
CA ALA A 58 13.59 -0.33 7.71
C ALA A 58 13.70 -1.26 8.94
N MET A 59 12.62 -1.95 9.30
CA MET A 59 12.56 -2.98 10.34
C MET A 59 12.54 -4.40 9.74
N ASP A 60 13.01 -4.56 8.50
CA ASP A 60 13.04 -5.82 7.76
C ASP A 60 11.65 -6.44 7.47
N THR A 61 10.57 -5.70 7.69
CA THR A 61 9.21 -6.14 7.35
C THR A 61 8.98 -6.00 5.84
N GLN A 62 8.49 -7.04 5.19
CA GLN A 62 8.07 -6.97 3.78
C GLN A 62 6.89 -6.00 3.63
N VAL A 63 6.90 -5.13 2.62
CA VAL A 63 5.84 -4.14 2.44
C VAL A 63 5.23 -4.24 1.05
N LYS A 64 3.90 -4.32 1.01
CA LYS A 64 3.10 -4.28 -0.23
C LYS A 64 2.07 -3.17 -0.17
N LEU A 65 2.09 -2.29 -1.16
CA LEU A 65 1.17 -1.18 -1.31
C LEU A 65 0.22 -1.46 -2.47
N PHE A 66 -1.07 -1.53 -2.20
CA PHE A 66 -2.10 -1.66 -3.22
C PHE A 66 -2.76 -0.30 -3.49
N PHE A 67 -2.42 0.31 -4.62
CA PHE A 67 -2.97 1.59 -5.03
C PHE A 67 -4.24 1.40 -5.83
N SER A 68 -5.33 2.05 -5.39
CA SER A 68 -6.65 1.95 -6.00
C SER A 68 -7.32 3.32 -6.08
N PHE A 69 -8.29 3.49 -6.96
CA PHE A 69 -9.06 4.71 -7.15
C PHE A 69 -8.20 5.99 -7.24
N TRP A 70 -8.44 6.96 -6.38
CA TRP A 70 -7.84 8.30 -6.45
C TRP A 70 -6.33 8.29 -6.22
N SER A 71 -5.83 7.31 -5.46
CA SER A 71 -4.40 7.17 -5.18
C SER A 71 -3.57 6.92 -6.45
N LEU A 72 -4.17 6.37 -7.53
CA LEU A 72 -3.49 6.17 -8.80
C LEU A 72 -2.91 7.47 -9.37
N SER A 73 -3.50 8.61 -9.04
CA SER A 73 -3.01 9.93 -9.45
C SER A 73 -1.59 10.21 -8.97
N ALA A 74 -1.19 9.69 -7.81
CA ALA A 74 0.15 9.84 -7.25
C ALA A 74 1.22 9.10 -8.07
N LEU A 75 0.84 7.98 -8.68
CA LEU A 75 1.72 7.12 -9.47
C LEU A 75 1.84 7.54 -10.94
N ARG A 76 1.05 8.52 -11.41
CA ARG A 76 1.14 8.98 -12.81
C ARG A 76 2.40 9.77 -13.05
N ASP A 77 3.06 9.52 -14.18
CA ASP A 77 4.21 10.32 -14.63
C ASP A 77 3.73 11.54 -15.40
N PRO A 78 4.06 12.77 -14.94
CA PRO A 78 3.71 14.00 -15.65
C PRO A 78 4.23 14.07 -17.10
N LYS A 79 5.33 13.40 -17.40
CA LYS A 79 5.98 13.40 -18.72
C LYS A 79 5.32 12.44 -19.72
N LYS A 80 4.62 11.42 -19.24
CA LYS A 80 3.99 10.38 -20.06
C LYS A 80 2.57 10.79 -20.45
N SER A 81 2.24 10.82 -21.72
CA SER A 81 0.92 11.19 -22.26
C SER A 81 0.53 10.22 -23.38
N PRO A 82 -0.05 9.08 -23.06
CA PRO A 82 -0.41 8.06 -24.04
C PRO A 82 -1.47 8.57 -25.02
N LYS A 83 -1.34 8.17 -26.28
CA LYS A 83 -2.29 8.47 -27.36
C LYS A 83 -3.45 7.46 -27.36
N GLY A 84 -4.55 7.80 -28.01
CA GLY A 84 -5.65 6.85 -28.27
C GLY A 84 -6.56 6.61 -27.05
N LYS A 85 -6.80 7.63 -26.25
CA LYS A 85 -7.83 7.64 -25.20
C LYS A 85 -9.17 8.09 -25.76
N ASP A 86 -10.25 7.50 -25.26
CA ASP A 86 -11.61 7.97 -25.48
C ASP A 86 -11.86 9.31 -24.77
N PHE A 87 -13.00 9.94 -25.05
CA PHE A 87 -13.33 11.27 -24.51
C PHE A 87 -13.37 11.32 -22.99
N ILE A 88 -13.99 10.32 -22.34
CA ILE A 88 -14.13 10.25 -20.88
C ILE A 88 -12.77 10.07 -20.22
N SER A 89 -11.94 9.17 -20.73
CA SER A 89 -10.57 8.93 -20.26
C SER A 89 -9.65 10.13 -20.42
N LYS A 90 -9.86 10.95 -21.47
CA LYS A 90 -9.15 12.24 -21.64
C LYS A 90 -9.60 13.24 -20.57
N MET A 91 -10.89 13.33 -20.30
CA MET A 91 -11.45 14.22 -19.27
C MET A 91 -10.89 13.90 -17.88
N PHE A 92 -10.92 12.64 -17.47
CA PHE A 92 -10.30 12.19 -16.21
C PHE A 92 -8.78 12.46 -16.21
N GLY A 93 -8.12 12.24 -17.33
CA GLY A 93 -6.69 12.47 -17.48
C GLY A 93 -6.27 13.93 -17.25
N ILE A 94 -7.14 14.89 -17.57
CA ILE A 94 -6.92 16.35 -17.39
C ILE A 94 -7.37 16.80 -15.99
N MET A 95 -8.53 16.31 -15.53
CA MET A 95 -9.13 16.74 -14.28
C MET A 95 -8.40 16.22 -13.04
N LEU A 96 -7.90 14.98 -13.11
CA LEU A 96 -7.19 14.37 -11.99
C LEU A 96 -5.74 14.85 -11.90
N PRO A 97 -5.20 15.00 -10.67
CA PRO A 97 -3.79 15.32 -10.48
C PRO A 97 -2.89 14.35 -11.25
N LYS A 98 -1.82 14.86 -11.85
CA LYS A 98 -0.85 14.06 -12.57
C LYS A 98 0.50 14.10 -11.86
N GLY A 99 0.74 13.03 -11.06
CA GLY A 99 1.96 12.85 -10.31
C GLY A 99 1.97 13.46 -8.91
N LYS A 100 2.88 12.99 -8.12
CA LYS A 100 3.07 13.26 -6.67
C LYS A 100 3.22 14.74 -6.30
N ASN A 101 3.60 15.58 -7.24
CA ASN A 101 3.79 17.02 -6.98
C ASN A 101 2.50 17.85 -7.10
N LYS A 102 1.43 17.29 -7.68
CA LYS A 102 0.15 17.99 -7.91
C LYS A 102 -0.98 17.53 -7.00
N LEU A 103 -0.69 16.70 -6.00
CA LEU A 103 -1.68 16.21 -5.07
C LEU A 103 -2.20 17.32 -4.16
N SER A 104 -3.50 17.31 -3.89
CA SER A 104 -4.17 18.17 -2.92
C SER A 104 -4.08 17.61 -1.51
N LEU A 105 -4.38 18.41 -0.49
CA LEU A 105 -4.59 17.93 0.86
C LEU A 105 -6.05 17.51 1.07
N SER A 106 -6.28 16.53 1.94
CA SER A 106 -7.62 16.11 2.38
C SER A 106 -8.37 17.23 3.09
N ASN A 107 -7.67 18.02 3.89
CA ASN A 107 -8.19 19.19 4.60
C ASN A 107 -7.29 20.39 4.33
N MET A 108 -7.83 21.60 4.48
CA MET A 108 -7.10 22.86 4.34
C MET A 108 -6.39 23.02 2.98
N ASN A 109 -6.99 22.51 1.91
CA ASN A 109 -6.39 22.61 0.57
C ASN A 109 -6.28 24.07 0.09
N MET A 110 -7.23 24.95 0.46
CA MET A 110 -7.23 26.40 0.25
C MET A 110 -6.75 26.79 -1.17
N CYS A 111 -7.37 26.24 -2.20
CA CYS A 111 -6.98 26.46 -3.60
C CYS A 111 -5.50 26.14 -3.90
N GLY A 112 -4.90 25.15 -3.20
CA GLY A 112 -3.52 24.72 -3.40
C GLY A 112 -2.47 25.45 -2.55
N ILE A 113 -2.89 26.38 -1.67
CA ILE A 113 -1.97 27.03 -0.71
C ILE A 113 -1.52 26.03 0.35
N GLY A 114 -2.45 25.21 0.88
CA GLY A 114 -2.17 24.20 1.91
C GLY A 114 -1.07 23.21 1.51
N PRO A 115 -1.12 22.57 0.35
CA PRO A 115 -0.05 21.68 -0.12
C PRO A 115 1.32 22.36 -0.21
N LYS A 116 1.37 23.64 -0.64
CA LYS A 116 2.62 24.40 -0.69
C LYS A 116 3.18 24.65 0.70
N MET A 117 2.31 25.00 1.66
CA MET A 117 2.67 25.23 3.05
C MET A 117 3.22 23.95 3.70
N ILE A 118 2.54 22.81 3.54
CA ILE A 118 3.02 21.53 4.07
C ILE A 118 4.37 21.14 3.47
N LYS A 119 4.56 21.26 2.15
CA LYS A 119 5.86 21.01 1.51
C LYS A 119 6.97 21.92 2.01
N TYR A 120 6.66 23.19 2.29
CA TYR A 120 7.61 24.13 2.91
C TYR A 120 7.97 23.68 4.32
N LEU A 121 6.99 23.31 5.14
CA LEU A 121 7.23 22.80 6.50
C LEU A 121 8.03 21.50 6.49
N MET A 122 7.74 20.57 5.60
CA MET A 122 8.52 19.34 5.42
C MET A 122 10.00 19.67 5.15
N LYS A 123 10.27 20.60 4.21
CA LYS A 123 11.63 21.04 3.91
C LYS A 123 12.30 21.69 5.14
N LYS A 124 11.57 22.53 5.87
CA LYS A 124 12.09 23.21 7.07
C LYS A 124 12.43 22.23 8.20
N GLN A 125 11.67 21.15 8.32
CA GLN A 125 11.84 20.11 9.36
C GLN A 125 12.72 18.93 8.87
N ASN A 126 13.36 19.05 7.70
CA ASN A 126 14.17 17.99 7.09
C ASN A 126 13.39 16.67 6.87
N VAL A 127 12.07 16.75 6.64
CA VAL A 127 11.25 15.60 6.25
C VAL A 127 11.42 15.36 4.75
N MET A 128 11.64 14.11 4.38
CA MET A 128 11.80 13.71 2.98
C MET A 128 10.59 14.12 2.12
N SER A 129 10.86 14.59 0.90
CA SER A 129 9.81 14.85 -0.07
C SER A 129 9.13 13.55 -0.51
N LEU A 130 7.88 13.62 -0.95
CA LEU A 130 7.18 12.44 -1.47
C LEU A 130 7.94 11.79 -2.65
N GLU A 131 8.63 12.58 -3.47
CA GLU A 131 9.46 12.07 -4.56
C GLU A 131 10.66 11.26 -4.04
N THR A 132 11.32 11.76 -3.01
CA THR A 132 12.42 11.04 -2.33
C THR A 132 11.92 9.77 -1.65
N MET A 133 10.73 9.82 -1.01
CA MET A 133 10.12 8.64 -0.37
C MET A 133 9.82 7.53 -1.38
N PHE A 134 9.31 7.85 -2.57
CA PHE A 134 9.09 6.83 -3.61
C PHE A 134 10.40 6.21 -4.12
N LYS A 135 11.47 7.00 -4.21
CA LYS A 135 12.79 6.50 -4.58
C LYS A 135 13.33 5.55 -3.51
N GLU A 136 13.32 5.98 -2.26
CA GLU A 136 13.74 5.18 -1.10
C GLU A 136 12.93 3.89 -0.98
N ALA A 137 11.62 3.97 -1.16
CA ALA A 137 10.74 2.80 -1.16
C ALA A 137 11.14 1.77 -2.24
N GLY A 138 11.53 2.23 -3.43
CA GLY A 138 12.03 1.35 -4.49
C GLY A 138 13.37 0.71 -4.15
N GLU A 139 14.27 1.44 -3.49
CA GLU A 139 15.56 0.94 -3.02
C GLU A 139 15.40 -0.08 -1.88
N LEU A 140 14.41 0.11 -1.02
CA LEU A 140 14.04 -0.82 0.07
C LEU A 140 13.21 -2.04 -0.42
N GLY A 141 12.90 -2.14 -1.70
CA GLY A 141 12.17 -3.28 -2.25
C GLY A 141 10.67 -3.28 -1.96
N ILE A 142 10.08 -2.14 -1.57
CA ILE A 142 8.64 -2.03 -1.32
C ILE A 142 7.88 -2.29 -2.63
N GLU A 143 6.97 -3.24 -2.62
CA GLU A 143 6.16 -3.59 -3.78
C GLU A 143 4.96 -2.64 -3.93
N ILE A 144 4.69 -2.19 -5.16
CA ILE A 144 3.51 -1.39 -5.50
C ILE A 144 2.66 -2.14 -6.52
N VAL A 145 1.41 -2.40 -6.16
CA VAL A 145 0.40 -3.02 -7.03
C VAL A 145 -0.63 -1.97 -7.42
N VAL A 146 -0.79 -1.74 -8.72
CA VAL A 146 -1.81 -0.84 -9.30
C VAL A 146 -3.08 -1.62 -9.58
N CYS A 147 -4.21 -1.13 -9.05
CA CYS A 147 -5.52 -1.75 -9.28
C CYS A 147 -5.95 -1.59 -10.74
N GLU A 148 -6.00 -2.69 -11.49
CA GLU A 148 -6.41 -2.70 -12.91
C GLU A 148 -7.86 -2.25 -13.12
N MET A 149 -8.77 -2.60 -12.22
CA MET A 149 -10.17 -2.16 -12.28
C MET A 149 -10.28 -0.64 -12.17
N SER A 150 -9.61 -0.04 -11.18
CA SER A 150 -9.60 1.42 -11.00
C SER A 150 -8.89 2.14 -12.13
N MET A 151 -7.81 1.56 -12.64
CA MET A 151 -7.10 2.05 -13.83
C MET A 151 -8.04 2.09 -15.04
N GLY A 152 -8.80 1.01 -15.27
CA GLY A 152 -9.79 0.93 -16.36
C GLY A 152 -10.92 1.94 -16.21
N LEU A 153 -11.50 2.09 -15.00
CA LEU A 153 -12.56 3.07 -14.72
C LEU A 153 -12.13 4.50 -14.99
N MET A 154 -10.88 4.87 -14.64
CA MET A 154 -10.33 6.21 -14.86
C MET A 154 -9.72 6.38 -16.26
N GLY A 155 -9.73 5.34 -17.08
CA GLY A 155 -9.16 5.36 -18.42
C GLY A 155 -7.65 5.64 -18.44
N PHE A 156 -6.94 5.19 -17.41
CA PHE A 156 -5.48 5.24 -17.38
C PHE A 156 -4.90 4.03 -18.12
N LYS A 157 -3.75 4.23 -18.73
CA LYS A 157 -2.99 3.17 -19.40
C LYS A 157 -1.74 2.82 -18.58
N LYS A 158 -1.26 1.59 -18.70
CA LYS A 158 -0.05 1.12 -17.97
C LYS A 158 1.18 1.99 -18.22
N ASP A 159 1.31 2.51 -19.42
CA ASP A 159 2.39 3.41 -19.84
C ASP A 159 2.29 4.84 -19.29
N GLU A 160 1.25 5.19 -18.52
CA GLU A 160 1.13 6.49 -17.84
C GLU A 160 1.79 6.51 -16.47
N PHE A 161 2.10 5.35 -15.92
CA PHE A 161 2.64 5.27 -14.57
C PHE A 161 4.16 5.50 -14.54
N ILE A 162 4.66 5.84 -13.35
CA ILE A 162 6.08 6.04 -13.10
C ILE A 162 6.87 4.75 -13.35
N ASP A 163 8.14 4.90 -13.70
CA ASP A 163 9.06 3.79 -13.72
C ASP A 163 9.50 3.52 -12.26
N TYR A 164 8.99 2.43 -11.70
CA TYR A 164 9.26 2.01 -10.34
C TYR A 164 9.66 0.52 -10.36
N PRO A 165 10.75 0.12 -9.68
CA PRO A 165 11.34 -1.21 -9.84
C PRO A 165 10.38 -2.37 -9.57
N GLN A 166 9.59 -2.26 -8.49
CA GLN A 166 8.64 -3.28 -8.04
C GLN A 166 7.18 -2.86 -8.32
N LEU A 167 6.92 -2.22 -9.48
CA LEU A 167 5.57 -1.88 -9.90
C LEU A 167 4.92 -3.07 -10.62
N SER A 168 3.76 -3.47 -10.16
CA SER A 168 2.96 -4.51 -10.78
C SER A 168 1.49 -4.06 -10.94
N PHE A 169 0.69 -4.86 -11.64
CA PHE A 169 -0.72 -4.59 -11.89
C PHE A 169 -1.53 -5.80 -11.44
N GLY A 170 -2.62 -5.55 -10.69
CA GLY A 170 -3.43 -6.63 -10.16
C GLY A 170 -4.85 -6.19 -9.80
N GLY A 171 -5.70 -7.18 -9.51
CA GLY A 171 -7.07 -6.94 -9.06
C GLY A 171 -7.19 -6.85 -7.53
N ALA A 172 -8.40 -6.57 -7.06
CA ALA A 172 -8.71 -6.57 -5.61
C ALA A 172 -8.40 -7.94 -4.96
N ALA A 173 -8.55 -9.04 -5.70
CA ALA A 173 -8.21 -10.37 -5.20
C ALA A 173 -6.72 -10.52 -4.86
N THR A 174 -5.83 -9.85 -5.60
CA THR A 174 -4.39 -9.81 -5.29
C THR A 174 -4.16 -9.17 -3.92
N PHE A 175 -4.80 -8.02 -3.66
CA PHE A 175 -4.71 -7.38 -2.35
C PHE A 175 -5.25 -8.27 -1.23
N VAL A 176 -6.41 -8.91 -1.43
CA VAL A 176 -7.01 -9.80 -0.41
C VAL A 176 -6.09 -10.98 -0.10
N ALA A 177 -5.45 -11.57 -1.11
CA ALA A 177 -4.50 -12.66 -0.93
C ALA A 177 -3.27 -12.19 -0.13
N ASP A 178 -2.65 -11.08 -0.53
CA ASP A 178 -1.49 -10.49 0.16
C ASP A 178 -1.83 -10.10 1.60
N ALA A 179 -3.00 -9.47 1.81
CA ALA A 179 -3.49 -9.08 3.14
C ALA A 179 -3.76 -10.30 4.03
N GLY A 180 -4.31 -11.39 3.46
CA GLY A 180 -4.58 -12.62 4.19
C GLY A 180 -3.33 -13.28 4.77
N GLU A 181 -2.18 -13.11 4.12
CA GLU A 181 -0.88 -13.64 4.58
C GLU A 181 -0.11 -12.65 5.47
N SER A 182 -0.52 -11.37 5.50
CA SER A 182 0.19 -10.30 6.21
C SER A 182 -0.10 -10.27 7.69
N SER A 183 0.92 -9.97 8.49
CA SER A 183 0.79 -9.73 9.94
C SER A 183 0.12 -8.40 10.25
N ILE A 184 0.31 -7.38 9.40
CA ILE A 184 -0.28 -6.04 9.55
C ILE A 184 -1.03 -5.67 8.26
N GLN A 185 -2.23 -5.13 8.43
CA GLN A 185 -3.07 -4.67 7.32
C GLN A 185 -3.61 -3.27 7.62
N LEU A 186 -3.45 -2.36 6.67
CA LEU A 186 -3.93 -0.98 6.80
C LEU A 186 -4.76 -0.56 5.59
N PHE A 187 -5.68 0.37 5.83
CA PHE A 187 -6.51 1.01 4.81
C PHE A 187 -6.40 2.54 4.96
N ILE A 188 -5.93 3.26 3.92
CA ILE A 188 -5.65 4.71 3.94
C ILE A 188 -6.33 5.44 2.78
#